data_291c1cb0039003842ad2b0ace0010a8f
#
_entry.id   291c1cb0039003842ad2b0ace0010a8f
#
_cell.length_a   1.000
_cell.length_b   1.000
_cell.length_c   1.000
_cell.angle_alpha   90.00
_cell.angle_beta   90.00
_cell.angle_gamma   90.00
#
_symmetry.space_group_name_H-M   'P 1'
#
loop_
_entity.id
_entity.type
_entity.pdbx_description
1 polymer ?
#
loop_
_entity_poly.entity_id
_entity_poly.type
_entity_poly.pdbx_seq_one_letter_code
_entity_poly.pdbx_strand_id
1 'polypeptide(L)'
;MAEQKLEVSVSGNVTVYRLGGYFDDTAGKALKDICEKSISEGKILYVFDLKGVPVINSPGLSALLDLVVQVIDYNDGKVAVSGLNNLTRNALRMTGVLTLCKEFPGEAEAIQSISG
;
A
#
# COMPACT_ATOMS: atom_id res chain seq x y z
N MET A 1 21.62 1.28 -7.94
CA MET A 1 20.28 1.87 -7.81
C MET A 1 19.25 0.77 -7.63
N ALA A 2 18.38 0.91 -6.63
CA ALA A 2 17.34 -0.08 -6.43
C ALA A 2 16.30 0.02 -7.54
N GLU A 3 16.01 -1.09 -8.19
CA GLU A 3 14.98 -1.13 -9.21
C GLU A 3 13.60 -1.08 -8.57
N GLN A 4 12.68 -0.38 -9.20
CA GLN A 4 11.30 -0.38 -8.79
C GLN A 4 10.69 -1.74 -9.12
N LYS A 5 9.99 -2.31 -8.14
CA LYS A 5 9.33 -3.60 -8.31
C LYS A 5 7.89 -3.50 -7.82
N LEU A 6 7.03 -4.17 -8.53
CA LEU A 6 5.62 -4.27 -8.15
C LEU A 6 5.18 -5.70 -8.44
N GLU A 7 4.92 -6.46 -7.38
CA GLU A 7 4.37 -7.80 -7.48
C GLU A 7 2.96 -7.80 -6.93
N VAL A 8 2.08 -8.54 -7.57
CA VAL A 8 0.69 -8.67 -7.15
C VAL A 8 0.39 -10.12 -6.83
N SER A 9 -0.23 -10.36 -5.69
CA SER A 9 -0.75 -11.68 -5.36
C SER A 9 -2.10 -11.55 -4.70
N VAL A 10 -2.85 -12.64 -4.63
CA VAL A 10 -4.18 -12.67 -4.04
C VAL A 10 -4.21 -13.76 -2.98
N SER A 11 -4.71 -13.43 -1.81
CA SER A 11 -4.93 -14.37 -0.72
C SER A 11 -6.39 -14.27 -0.31
N GLY A 12 -7.19 -15.28 -0.70
CA GLY A 12 -8.63 -15.21 -0.50
C GLY A 12 -9.22 -14.00 -1.25
N ASN A 13 -9.84 -13.09 -0.52
CA ASN A 13 -10.39 -11.86 -1.09
C ASN A 13 -9.48 -10.64 -0.88
N VAL A 14 -8.25 -10.87 -0.42
CA VAL A 14 -7.28 -9.79 -0.18
C VAL A 14 -6.29 -9.73 -1.33
N THR A 15 -6.10 -8.54 -1.90
CA THR A 15 -5.08 -8.29 -2.92
C THR A 15 -3.85 -7.72 -2.24
N VAL A 16 -2.69 -8.31 -2.51
CA VAL A 16 -1.42 -7.90 -1.92
C VAL A 16 -0.55 -7.29 -3.01
N TYR A 17 -0.09 -6.06 -2.77
CA TYR A 17 0.90 -5.40 -3.62
C TYR A 17 2.23 -5.35 -2.87
N ARG A 18 3.24 -6.05 -3.40
CA ARG A 18 4.60 -6.00 -2.86
C ARG A 18 5.38 -4.98 -3.65
N LEU A 19 5.77 -3.92 -2.95
CA LEU A 19 6.48 -2.81 -3.54
C LEU A 19 7.97 -2.97 -3.25
N GLY A 20 8.81 -2.54 -4.19
CA GLY A 20 10.27 -2.58 -4.00
C GLY A 20 10.93 -1.43 -4.70
N GLY A 21 12.11 -1.07 -4.20
CA GLY A 21 12.88 0.05 -4.72
C GLY A 21 12.39 1.39 -4.18
N TYR A 22 12.99 2.46 -4.71
CA TYR A 22 12.62 3.83 -4.33
C TYR A 22 11.18 4.12 -4.77
N PHE A 23 10.32 4.43 -3.82
CA PHE A 23 8.90 4.69 -4.12
C PHE A 23 8.71 6.17 -4.42
N ASP A 24 8.85 6.52 -5.69
CA ASP A 24 8.77 7.88 -6.22
C ASP A 24 7.46 8.08 -7.03
N ASP A 25 7.41 9.17 -7.79
CA ASP A 25 6.24 9.49 -8.62
C ASP A 25 5.96 8.40 -9.67
N THR A 26 6.99 7.85 -10.30
CA THR A 26 6.84 6.78 -11.29
C THR A 26 6.26 5.52 -10.67
N ALA A 27 6.81 5.11 -9.52
CA ALA A 27 6.32 3.95 -8.78
C ALA A 27 4.90 4.19 -8.26
N GLY A 28 4.63 5.38 -7.76
CA GLY A 28 3.30 5.76 -7.29
C GLY A 28 2.26 5.72 -8.38
N LYS A 29 2.60 6.22 -9.56
CA LYS A 29 1.69 6.18 -10.71
C LYS A 29 1.41 4.75 -11.16
N ALA A 30 2.44 3.92 -11.22
CA ALA A 30 2.27 2.51 -11.60
C ALA A 30 1.34 1.79 -10.63
N LEU A 31 1.51 2.02 -9.33
CA LEU A 31 0.64 1.43 -8.32
C LEU A 31 -0.80 1.96 -8.45
N LYS A 32 -0.98 3.25 -8.64
CA LYS A 32 -2.31 3.84 -8.82
C LYS A 32 -3.03 3.22 -10.00
N ASP A 33 -2.37 3.10 -11.14
CA ASP A 33 -3.00 2.56 -12.36
C ASP A 33 -3.53 1.14 -12.11
N ILE A 34 -2.73 0.28 -11.52
CA ILE A 34 -3.12 -1.12 -11.31
C ILE A 34 -4.15 -1.24 -10.17
N CYS A 35 -3.99 -0.48 -9.11
CA CYS A 35 -4.88 -0.53 -7.96
C CYS A 35 -6.25 0.06 -8.28
N GLU A 36 -6.31 1.18 -8.99
CA GLU A 36 -7.57 1.81 -9.40
C GLU A 36 -8.37 0.89 -10.31
N LYS A 37 -7.70 0.16 -11.19
CA LYS A 37 -8.36 -0.85 -12.01
C LYS A 37 -8.96 -1.96 -11.13
N SER A 38 -8.21 -2.43 -10.16
CA SER A 38 -8.68 -3.45 -9.22
C SER A 38 -9.89 -2.96 -8.42
N ILE A 39 -9.87 -1.72 -7.96
CA ILE A 39 -10.99 -1.11 -7.25
C ILE A 39 -12.23 -1.07 -8.16
N SER A 40 -12.05 -0.70 -9.43
CA SER A 40 -13.16 -0.65 -10.39
C SER A 40 -13.79 -2.02 -10.64
N GLU A 41 -13.05 -3.08 -10.38
CA GLU A 41 -13.53 -4.47 -10.48
C GLU A 41 -14.20 -4.96 -9.19
N GLY A 42 -14.33 -4.09 -8.19
CA GLY A 42 -15.02 -4.42 -6.94
C GLY A 42 -14.13 -4.97 -5.84
N LYS A 43 -12.81 -4.99 -6.03
CA LYS A 43 -11.90 -5.45 -4.98
C LYS A 43 -11.63 -4.31 -4.00
N ILE A 44 -11.82 -4.56 -2.71
CA ILE A 44 -11.77 -3.52 -1.69
C ILE A 44 -10.90 -3.87 -0.48
N LEU A 45 -10.20 -5.00 -0.52
CA LEU A 45 -9.31 -5.42 0.58
C LEU A 45 -7.87 -5.47 0.06
N TYR A 46 -7.01 -4.63 0.63
CA TYR A 46 -5.65 -4.45 0.13
C TYR A 46 -4.60 -4.48 1.22
N VAL A 47 -3.49 -5.14 0.92
CA VAL A 47 -2.26 -5.04 1.71
C VAL A 47 -1.19 -4.43 0.82
N PHE A 48 -0.55 -3.37 1.31
CA PHE A 48 0.64 -2.79 0.68
C PHE A 48 1.86 -3.20 1.50
N ASP A 49 2.71 -4.04 0.92
CA ASP A 49 3.93 -4.50 1.57
C ASP A 49 5.10 -3.64 1.09
N LEU A 50 5.69 -2.90 2.02
CA LEU A 50 6.78 -1.99 1.76
C LEU A 50 8.14 -2.53 2.25
N LYS A 51 8.24 -3.83 2.52
CA LYS A 51 9.49 -4.42 3.00
C LYS A 51 10.66 -4.13 2.06
N GLY A 52 10.40 -4.10 0.75
CA GLY A 52 11.42 -3.83 -0.26
C GLY A 52 11.62 -2.34 -0.57
N VAL A 53 10.95 -1.44 0.14
CA VAL A 53 11.02 0.00 -0.11
C VAL A 53 11.91 0.67 0.92
N PRO A 54 13.13 1.08 0.53
CA PRO A 54 14.03 1.74 1.49
C PRO A 54 13.61 3.17 1.81
N VAL A 55 13.01 3.87 0.85
CA VAL A 55 12.64 5.29 1.00
C VAL A 55 11.48 5.62 0.06
N ILE A 56 10.66 6.56 0.48
CA ILE A 56 9.51 7.06 -0.27
C ILE A 56 9.60 8.59 -0.33
N ASN A 57 9.38 9.17 -1.53
CA ASN A 57 9.36 10.62 -1.67
C ASN A 57 7.93 11.17 -1.61
N SER A 58 7.79 12.51 -1.66
CA SER A 58 6.49 13.15 -1.52
C SER A 58 5.48 12.76 -2.62
N PRO A 59 5.83 12.72 -3.91
CA PRO A 59 4.89 12.24 -4.91
C PRO A 59 4.46 10.80 -4.74
N GLY A 60 5.39 9.90 -4.37
CA GLY A 60 5.06 8.51 -4.08
C GLY A 60 4.11 8.40 -2.89
N LEU A 61 4.40 9.17 -1.85
CA LEU A 61 3.59 9.19 -0.65
C LEU A 61 2.17 9.72 -0.91
N SER A 62 2.06 10.77 -1.76
CA SER A 62 0.76 11.31 -2.17
C SER A 62 -0.06 10.27 -2.93
N ALA A 63 0.57 9.49 -3.80
CA ALA A 63 -0.11 8.44 -4.54
C ALA A 63 -0.64 7.36 -3.60
N LEU A 64 0.17 6.96 -2.62
CA LEU A 64 -0.24 5.95 -1.65
C LEU A 64 -1.39 6.43 -0.78
N LEU A 65 -1.30 7.67 -0.29
CA LEU A 65 -2.38 8.26 0.51
C LEU A 65 -3.68 8.33 -0.28
N ASP A 66 -3.61 8.76 -1.54
CA ASP A 66 -4.78 8.85 -2.41
C ASP A 66 -5.44 7.48 -2.58
N LEU A 67 -4.67 6.42 -2.78
CA LEU A 67 -5.21 5.06 -2.90
C LEU A 67 -5.86 4.58 -1.61
N VAL A 68 -5.25 4.86 -0.48
CA VAL A 68 -5.81 4.48 0.82
C VAL A 68 -7.17 5.17 1.03
N VAL A 69 -7.24 6.46 0.70
CA VAL A 69 -8.49 7.21 0.79
C VAL A 69 -9.55 6.64 -0.16
N GLN A 70 -9.18 6.31 -1.40
CA GLN A 70 -10.12 5.71 -2.35
C GLN A 70 -10.71 4.41 -1.83
N VAL A 71 -9.86 3.55 -1.27
CA VAL A 71 -10.32 2.25 -0.77
C VAL A 71 -11.22 2.41 0.45
N ILE A 72 -10.80 3.19 1.42
CA ILE A 72 -11.47 3.27 2.71
C ILE A 72 -12.67 4.21 2.66
N ASP A 73 -12.48 5.45 2.18
CA ASP A 73 -13.52 6.48 2.25
C ASP A 73 -14.54 6.38 1.12
N TYR A 74 -14.11 5.99 -0.07
CA TYR A 74 -15.02 5.97 -1.21
C TYR A 74 -15.59 4.59 -1.56
N ASN A 75 -14.98 3.53 -1.08
CA ASN A 75 -15.39 2.16 -1.43
C ASN A 75 -15.66 1.27 -0.22
N ASP A 76 -15.65 1.81 0.98
CA ASP A 76 -15.89 1.07 2.24
C ASP A 76 -14.96 -0.15 2.38
N GLY A 77 -13.77 -0.06 1.83
CA GLY A 77 -12.79 -1.14 1.90
C GLY A 77 -11.88 -1.04 3.10
N LYS A 78 -10.90 -1.93 3.13
CA LYS A 78 -9.90 -1.98 4.19
C LYS A 78 -8.50 -2.05 3.59
N VAL A 79 -7.56 -1.41 4.26
CA VAL A 79 -6.15 -1.41 3.90
C VAL A 79 -5.32 -1.74 5.12
N ALA A 80 -4.29 -2.54 4.92
CA ALA A 80 -3.22 -2.72 5.91
C ALA A 80 -1.89 -2.54 5.19
N VAL A 81 -0.89 -2.06 5.92
CA VAL A 81 0.47 -1.93 5.38
C VAL A 81 1.41 -2.80 6.21
N SER A 82 2.47 -3.29 5.57
CA SER A 82 3.42 -4.16 6.24
C SER A 82 4.85 -3.85 5.84
N GLY A 83 5.80 -4.27 6.67
CA GLY A 83 7.21 -4.23 6.35
C GLY A 83 7.84 -2.84 6.37
N LEU A 84 7.29 -1.89 7.10
CA LEU A 84 7.82 -0.52 7.15
C LEU A 84 9.16 -0.49 7.89
N ASN A 85 10.12 0.27 7.36
CA ASN A 85 11.31 0.66 8.11
C ASN A 85 11.06 2.01 8.80
N ASN A 86 12.04 2.54 9.52
CA ASN A 86 11.86 3.80 10.25
C ASN A 86 11.55 4.98 9.32
N LEU A 87 12.18 5.03 8.15
CA LEU A 87 11.96 6.13 7.20
C LEU A 87 10.56 6.06 6.59
N THR A 88 10.15 4.90 6.13
CA THR A 88 8.81 4.75 5.52
C THR A 88 7.73 4.88 6.58
N ARG A 89 7.93 4.38 7.78
CA ARG A 89 6.96 4.54 8.88
C ARG A 89 6.76 6.00 9.22
N ASN A 90 7.85 6.77 9.35
CA ASN A 90 7.74 8.19 9.66
C ASN A 90 7.03 8.94 8.53
N ALA A 91 7.33 8.63 7.29
CA ALA A 91 6.65 9.25 6.14
C ALA A 91 5.14 8.98 6.16
N LEU A 92 4.75 7.72 6.36
CA LEU A 92 3.35 7.36 6.41
C LEU A 92 2.63 7.96 7.61
N ARG A 93 3.32 8.05 8.74
CA ARG A 93 2.76 8.67 9.95
C ARG A 93 2.52 10.16 9.75
N MET A 94 3.49 10.87 9.19
CA MET A 94 3.41 12.32 9.02
C MET A 94 2.32 12.76 8.05
N THR A 95 1.99 11.93 7.07
CA THR A 95 0.94 12.25 6.11
C THR A 95 -0.45 11.80 6.52
N GLY A 96 -0.56 11.07 7.63
CA GLY A 96 -1.83 10.59 8.12
C GLY A 96 -2.26 9.22 7.58
N VAL A 97 -1.45 8.57 6.76
CA VAL A 97 -1.79 7.23 6.26
C VAL A 97 -2.03 6.27 7.42
N LEU A 98 -1.19 6.33 8.46
CA LEU A 98 -1.32 5.43 9.61
C LEU A 98 -2.46 5.79 10.57
N THR A 99 -3.18 6.88 10.32
CA THR A 99 -4.45 7.13 11.00
C THR A 99 -5.61 6.47 10.27
N LEU A 100 -5.43 6.17 8.99
CA LEU A 100 -6.47 5.53 8.16
C LEU A 100 -6.36 4.01 8.14
N CYS A 101 -5.14 3.47 8.27
CA CYS A 101 -4.92 2.04 8.26
C CYS A 101 -3.81 1.66 9.24
N LYS A 102 -3.73 0.37 9.58
CA LYS A 102 -2.76 -0.12 10.55
C LYS A 102 -1.55 -0.72 9.85
N GLU A 103 -0.40 -0.67 10.55
CA GLU A 103 0.80 -1.35 10.08
C GLU A 103 1.00 -2.66 10.82
N PHE A 104 1.65 -3.60 10.14
CA PHE A 104 1.98 -4.92 10.68
C PHE A 104 3.41 -5.28 10.29
N PRO A 105 4.08 -6.13 11.08
CA PRO A 105 5.45 -6.53 10.75
C PRO A 105 5.55 -7.27 9.42
N GLY A 106 4.57 -8.10 9.09
CA GLY A 106 4.61 -8.93 7.89
C GLY A 106 3.26 -9.04 7.18
N GLU A 107 3.30 -9.59 5.97
CA GLU A 107 2.13 -9.76 5.12
C GLU A 107 1.06 -10.65 5.75
N ALA A 108 1.46 -11.76 6.37
CA ALA A 108 0.51 -12.72 6.91
C ALA A 108 -0.38 -12.07 7.97
N GLU A 109 0.21 -11.28 8.85
CA GLU A 109 -0.53 -10.57 9.89
C GLU A 109 -1.42 -9.48 9.30
N ALA A 110 -0.91 -8.76 8.30
CA ALA A 110 -1.67 -7.73 7.60
C ALA A 110 -2.89 -8.33 6.90
N ILE A 111 -2.70 -9.42 6.17
CA ILE A 111 -3.78 -10.12 5.48
C ILE A 111 -4.84 -10.58 6.49
N GLN A 112 -4.40 -11.20 7.58
CA GLN A 112 -5.30 -11.72 8.59
C GLN A 112 -6.14 -10.62 9.23
N SER A 113 -5.57 -9.43 9.40
CA SER A 113 -6.25 -8.32 10.07
C SER A 113 -7.46 -7.81 9.29
N ILE A 114 -7.46 -7.95 7.96
CA ILE A 114 -8.53 -7.40 7.11
C ILE A 114 -9.33 -8.45 6.36
N SER A 115 -8.93 -9.71 6.40
CA SER A 115 -9.61 -10.80 5.69
C SER A 115 -10.84 -11.31 6.43
N GLY A 116 -11.10 -10.81 7.61
CA GLY A 116 -12.18 -11.23 8.49
C GLY A 116 -13.49 -11.46 7.91
#